data_a2c59ff9231a80a519360cedc0a72c36
#
_entry.id   a2c59ff9231a80a519360cedc0a72c36
#
_cell.length_a   1.000
_cell.length_b   1.000
_cell.length_c   1.000
_cell.angle_alpha   90.00
_cell.angle_beta   90.00
_cell.angle_gamma   90.00
#
_symmetry.space_group_name_H-M   'P 1'
#
loop_
_entity.id
_entity.type
_entity.pdbx_description
1 polymer ?
#
loop_
_entity_poly.entity_id
_entity_poly.type
_entity_poly.pdbx_seq_one_letter_code
_entity_poly.pdbx_strand_id
1 'polypeptide(L)'
;MTDSQIIALFWDRNEDAIRETDRAYGRRLHVLSDRILRNEQDAQESVSDTYLKTWETIPPQRPAYFFAYLAKLCRNFSLARLQWRSAAKRSAQVVELTREMDECIPDHSLERKLEGEELGQ
;
A
#
# COMPACT_ATOMS: atom_id res chain seq x y z
N MET A 1 1.15 9.39 16.89
CA MET A 1 2.52 9.34 16.36
C MET A 1 2.58 9.92 14.97
N THR A 2 3.59 10.70 14.69
CA THR A 2 3.75 11.27 13.36
C THR A 2 4.36 10.23 12.41
N ASP A 3 4.24 10.49 11.11
CA ASP A 3 4.84 9.60 10.11
C ASP A 3 6.34 9.47 10.32
N SER A 4 7.00 10.58 10.61
CA SER A 4 8.45 10.57 10.85
C SER A 4 8.81 9.67 12.03
N GLN A 5 8.00 9.70 13.07
CA GLN A 5 8.24 8.86 14.24
C GLN A 5 8.04 7.38 13.91
N ILE A 6 7.03 7.08 13.12
CA ILE A 6 6.77 5.69 12.70
C ILE A 6 7.92 5.19 11.83
N ILE A 7 8.37 6.00 10.88
CA ILE A 7 9.49 5.63 10.01
C ILE A 7 10.76 5.41 10.84
N ALA A 8 10.96 6.23 11.86
CA ALA A 8 12.10 6.08 12.75
C ALA A 8 12.07 4.72 13.46
N LEU A 9 10.89 4.23 13.81
CA LEU A 9 10.76 2.91 14.43
C LEU A 9 11.21 1.81 13.46
N PHE A 10 10.88 1.94 12.18
CA PHE A 10 11.36 1.00 11.16
C PHE A 10 12.89 1.03 11.06
N TRP A 11 13.46 2.22 11.09
CA TRP A 11 14.90 2.37 11.03
C TRP A 11 15.59 1.75 12.24
N ASP A 12 14.92 1.81 13.40
CA ASP A 12 15.43 1.19 14.64
C ASP A 12 15.18 -0.31 14.67
N ARG A 13 14.54 -0.87 13.65
CA ARG A 13 14.14 -2.27 13.61
C ARG A 13 13.27 -2.65 14.80
N ASN A 14 12.41 -1.71 15.20
CA ASN A 14 11.47 -1.90 16.31
C ASN A 14 10.16 -2.44 15.76
N GLU A 15 9.74 -3.59 16.25
CA GLU A 15 8.50 -4.24 15.77
C GLU A 15 7.25 -3.40 16.01
N ASP A 16 7.29 -2.47 16.95
CA ASP A 16 6.17 -1.57 17.19
C ASP A 16 5.89 -0.70 15.96
N ALA A 17 6.84 -0.58 15.04
CA ALA A 17 6.64 0.17 13.80
C ALA A 17 5.42 -0.33 13.03
N ILE A 18 5.26 -1.64 12.95
CA ILE A 18 4.13 -2.23 12.23
C ILE A 18 2.83 -1.96 12.98
N ARG A 19 2.85 -2.09 14.29
CA ARG A 19 1.67 -1.81 15.12
C ARG A 19 1.21 -0.37 14.99
N GLU A 20 2.15 0.57 15.02
CA GLU A 20 1.82 1.99 14.90
C GLU A 20 1.33 2.33 13.51
N THR A 21 1.90 1.67 12.49
CA THR A 21 1.43 1.84 11.11
C THR A 21 -0.02 1.36 10.98
N ASP A 22 -0.31 0.20 11.55
CA ASP A 22 -1.65 -0.36 11.51
C ASP A 22 -2.65 0.53 12.24
N ARG A 23 -2.25 1.06 13.39
CA ARG A 23 -3.09 1.96 14.16
C ARG A 23 -3.41 3.24 13.38
N ALA A 24 -2.43 3.78 12.70
CA ALA A 24 -2.59 5.03 11.96
C ALA A 24 -3.33 4.85 10.65
N TYR A 25 -3.04 3.79 9.90
CA TYR A 25 -3.49 3.67 8.52
C TYR A 25 -4.15 2.34 8.16
N GLY A 26 -4.17 1.40 9.08
CA GLY A 26 -4.67 0.05 8.79
C GLY A 26 -6.07 0.03 8.20
N ARG A 27 -6.98 0.81 8.77
CA ARG A 27 -8.35 0.86 8.31
C ARG A 27 -8.44 1.36 6.86
N ARG A 28 -7.69 2.42 6.57
CA ARG A 28 -7.70 3.01 5.22
C ARG A 28 -7.12 2.05 4.20
N LEU A 29 -6.05 1.35 4.58
CA LEU A 29 -5.43 0.36 3.70
C LEU A 29 -6.37 -0.81 3.47
N HIS A 30 -7.06 -1.25 4.52
CA HIS A 30 -8.01 -2.35 4.40
C HIS A 30 -9.16 -1.98 3.47
N VAL A 31 -9.72 -0.78 3.62
CA VAL A 31 -10.79 -0.30 2.73
C VAL A 31 -10.31 -0.25 1.30
N LEU A 32 -9.11 0.25 1.08
CA LEU A 32 -8.51 0.33 -0.24
C LEU A 32 -8.45 -1.05 -0.89
N SER A 33 -7.91 -2.01 -0.16
CA SER A 33 -7.73 -3.36 -0.68
C SER A 33 -9.07 -4.06 -0.89
N ASP A 34 -10.01 -3.88 0.02
CA ASP A 34 -11.32 -4.50 -0.08
C ASP A 34 -12.10 -3.98 -1.28
N ARG A 35 -11.93 -2.72 -1.63
CA ARG A 35 -12.57 -2.16 -2.82
C ARG A 35 -12.08 -2.83 -4.10
N ILE A 36 -10.84 -3.25 -4.10
CA ILE A 36 -10.26 -3.95 -5.26
C ILE A 36 -10.68 -5.41 -5.27
N LEU A 37 -10.56 -6.07 -4.13
CA LEU A 37 -10.69 -7.52 -4.06
C LEU A 37 -12.09 -8.00 -3.73
N ARG A 38 -12.89 -7.15 -3.10
CA ARG A 38 -14.25 -7.51 -2.66
C ARG A 38 -14.24 -8.78 -1.82
N ASN A 39 -13.21 -8.94 -1.01
CA ASN A 39 -13.01 -10.10 -0.15
C ASN A 39 -12.20 -9.66 1.05
N GLU A 40 -12.80 -9.73 2.23
CA GLU A 40 -12.18 -9.22 3.45
C GLU A 40 -10.90 -9.96 3.80
N GLN A 41 -10.88 -11.28 3.63
CA GLN A 41 -9.72 -12.07 3.97
C GLN A 41 -8.54 -11.75 3.05
N ASP A 42 -8.82 -11.67 1.74
CA ASP A 42 -7.78 -11.31 0.78
C ASP A 42 -7.26 -9.90 1.03
N ALA A 43 -8.16 -8.99 1.41
CA ALA A 43 -7.77 -7.62 1.73
C ALA A 43 -6.85 -7.60 2.94
N GLN A 44 -7.19 -8.36 3.96
CA GLN A 44 -6.38 -8.44 5.17
C GLN A 44 -4.98 -8.98 4.86
N GLU A 45 -4.91 -10.00 4.02
CA GLU A 45 -3.62 -10.56 3.61
C GLU A 45 -2.79 -9.57 2.80
N SER A 46 -3.43 -8.81 1.93
CA SER A 46 -2.73 -7.78 1.14
C SER A 46 -2.18 -6.67 2.02
N VAL A 47 -2.93 -6.29 3.05
CA VAL A 47 -2.46 -5.31 4.02
C VAL A 47 -1.26 -5.87 4.80
N SER A 48 -1.34 -7.13 5.19
CA SER A 48 -0.22 -7.78 5.88
C SER A 48 1.02 -7.84 5.00
N ASP A 49 0.84 -8.15 3.73
CA ASP A 49 1.95 -8.17 2.76
C ASP A 49 2.56 -6.77 2.63
N THR A 50 1.72 -5.74 2.68
CA THR A 50 2.17 -4.35 2.64
C THR A 50 3.08 -4.04 3.82
N TYR A 51 2.68 -4.47 5.01
CA TYR A 51 3.48 -4.25 6.21
C TYR A 51 4.81 -4.99 6.14
N LEU A 52 4.78 -6.22 5.68
CA LEU A 52 6.00 -7.01 5.53
C LEU A 52 6.96 -6.35 4.55
N LYS A 53 6.43 -5.91 3.42
CA LYS A 53 7.27 -5.24 2.41
C LYS A 53 7.84 -3.93 2.94
N THR A 54 7.03 -3.19 3.70
CA THR A 54 7.49 -1.96 4.33
C THR A 54 8.62 -2.25 5.31
N TRP A 55 8.48 -3.32 6.09
CA TRP A 55 9.52 -3.74 7.03
C TRP A 55 10.81 -4.08 6.29
N GLU A 56 10.71 -4.69 5.13
CA GLU A 56 11.88 -5.07 4.33
C GLU A 56 12.55 -3.89 3.65
N THR A 57 11.77 -2.87 3.29
CA THR A 57 12.29 -1.76 2.50
C THR A 57 12.66 -0.52 3.33
N ILE A 58 12.16 -0.41 4.52
CA ILE A 58 12.53 0.67 5.42
C ILE A 58 13.26 0.05 6.61
N PRO A 59 14.55 0.29 6.84
CA PRO A 59 15.45 1.01 5.96
C PRO A 59 15.85 0.21 4.72
N PRO A 60 16.45 0.80 3.71
CA PRO A 60 16.97 2.17 3.67
C PRO A 60 16.02 3.23 3.12
N GLN A 61 14.83 2.85 2.69
CA GLN A 61 13.91 3.82 2.15
C GLN A 61 13.43 4.82 3.21
N ARG A 62 13.23 6.07 2.78
CA ARG A 62 12.65 7.12 3.61
C ARG A 62 11.60 7.85 2.80
N PRO A 63 10.39 7.29 2.72
CA PRO A 63 9.34 7.92 1.91
C PRO A 63 8.96 9.29 2.45
N ALA A 64 8.86 10.26 1.55
CA ALA A 64 8.44 11.61 1.92
C ALA A 64 6.95 11.63 2.29
N TYR A 65 6.18 10.74 1.68
CA TYR A 65 4.74 10.64 1.92
C TYR A 65 4.43 9.20 2.32
N PHE A 66 4.41 8.98 3.62
CA PHE A 66 4.34 7.62 4.15
C PHE A 66 3.07 6.89 3.74
N PHE A 67 1.91 7.53 3.88
CA PHE A 67 0.67 6.87 3.49
C PHE A 67 0.62 6.57 1.99
N ALA A 68 1.11 7.48 1.16
CA ALA A 68 1.16 7.23 -0.29
C ALA A 68 2.04 6.03 -0.61
N TYR A 69 3.14 5.89 0.12
CA TYR A 69 4.03 4.74 -0.03
C TYR A 69 3.31 3.43 0.33
N LEU A 70 2.62 3.43 1.47
CA LEU A 70 1.86 2.27 1.91
C LEU A 70 0.72 1.94 0.94
N ALA A 71 -0.01 2.97 0.50
CA ALA A 71 -1.14 2.78 -0.41
C ALA A 71 -0.69 2.20 -1.74
N LYS A 72 0.44 2.64 -2.24
CA LYS A 72 0.99 2.11 -3.48
C LYS A 72 1.32 0.62 -3.35
N LEU A 73 1.96 0.24 -2.26
CA LEU A 73 2.28 -1.17 -2.01
C LEU A 73 1.01 -2.00 -1.86
N CYS A 74 0.07 -1.50 -1.09
CA CYS A 74 -1.19 -2.19 -0.85
C CYS A 74 -1.97 -2.37 -2.15
N ARG A 75 -2.04 -1.34 -2.96
CA ARG A 75 -2.67 -1.39 -4.26
C ARG A 75 -2.02 -2.44 -5.15
N ASN A 76 -0.70 -2.44 -5.19
CA ASN A 76 0.03 -3.39 -6.05
C ASN A 76 -0.22 -4.83 -5.61
N PHE A 77 -0.18 -5.11 -4.31
CA PHE A 77 -0.47 -6.45 -3.82
C PHE A 77 -1.91 -6.85 -4.11
N SER A 78 -2.85 -5.93 -3.91
CA SER A 78 -4.26 -6.20 -4.15
C SER A 78 -4.53 -6.47 -5.62
N LEU A 79 -3.97 -5.67 -6.52
CA LEU A 79 -4.13 -5.88 -7.95
C LEU A 79 -3.49 -7.18 -8.40
N ALA A 80 -2.35 -7.54 -7.83
CA ALA A 80 -1.71 -8.80 -8.16
C ALA A 80 -2.60 -9.99 -7.77
N ARG A 81 -3.22 -9.94 -6.60
CA ARG A 81 -4.16 -10.99 -6.18
C ARG A 81 -5.37 -11.05 -7.07
N LEU A 82 -5.89 -9.88 -7.46
CA LEU A 82 -7.04 -9.81 -8.34
C LEU A 82 -6.73 -10.40 -9.71
N GLN A 83 -5.58 -10.05 -10.25
CA GLN A 83 -5.14 -10.57 -11.55
C GLN A 83 -4.98 -12.09 -11.49
N TRP A 84 -4.40 -12.58 -10.41
CA TRP A 84 -4.22 -14.01 -10.25
C TRP A 84 -5.56 -14.75 -10.19
N ARG A 85 -6.53 -14.21 -9.43
CA ARG A 85 -7.86 -14.81 -9.32
C ARG A 85 -8.64 -14.75 -10.62
N SER A 86 -8.41 -13.71 -11.41
CA SER A 86 -9.16 -13.44 -12.63
C SER A 86 -8.38 -13.72 -13.89
N ALA A 87 -7.24 -14.38 -13.77
CA ALA A 87 -6.32 -14.59 -14.90
C ALA A 87 -7.00 -15.22 -16.11
N ALA A 88 -7.95 -16.09 -15.87
CA ALA A 88 -8.67 -16.77 -16.93
C ALA A 88 -9.92 -16.01 -17.40
N LYS A 89 -10.22 -14.88 -16.74
CA LYS A 89 -11.49 -14.21 -17.01
C LYS A 89 -11.41 -13.02 -17.95
N ARG A 90 -10.86 -11.91 -17.49
CA ARG A 90 -10.89 -10.69 -18.31
C ARG A 90 -9.94 -9.62 -17.88
N SER A 91 -9.10 -9.20 -18.79
CA SER A 91 -8.24 -8.05 -18.57
C SER A 91 -9.02 -6.76 -18.51
N ALA A 92 -10.16 -6.66 -19.20
CA ALA A 92 -10.99 -5.46 -19.18
C ALA A 92 -11.49 -5.12 -17.78
N GLN A 93 -11.87 -6.14 -17.03
CA GLN A 93 -12.34 -5.95 -15.66
C GLN A 93 -11.22 -5.45 -14.76
N VAL A 94 -10.03 -5.94 -14.95
CA VAL A 94 -8.88 -5.51 -14.18
C VAL A 94 -8.55 -4.06 -14.48
N VAL A 95 -8.62 -3.66 -15.74
CA VAL A 95 -8.37 -2.27 -16.15
C VAL A 95 -9.38 -1.34 -15.51
N GLU A 96 -10.63 -1.73 -15.50
CA GLU A 96 -11.69 -0.93 -14.91
C GLU A 96 -11.49 -0.75 -13.41
N LEU A 97 -11.15 -1.83 -12.72
CA LEU A 97 -10.89 -1.77 -11.28
C LEU A 97 -9.65 -0.93 -10.97
N THR A 98 -8.65 -0.99 -11.84
CA THR A 98 -7.47 -0.16 -11.68
C THR A 98 -7.82 1.32 -11.77
N ARG A 99 -8.73 1.65 -12.67
CA ARG A 99 -9.19 3.03 -12.82
C ARG A 99 -9.95 3.49 -11.57
N GLU A 100 -10.86 2.66 -11.07
CA GLU A 100 -11.56 2.95 -9.82
C GLU A 100 -10.58 3.15 -8.68
N MET A 101 -9.58 2.32 -8.62
CA MET A 101 -8.56 2.38 -7.61
C MET A 101 -7.81 3.72 -7.66
N ASP A 102 -7.48 4.17 -8.85
CA ASP A 102 -6.81 5.45 -9.03
C ASP A 102 -7.67 6.59 -8.52
N GLU A 103 -8.97 6.50 -8.72
CA GLU A 103 -9.90 7.50 -8.22
C GLU A 103 -10.03 7.47 -6.71
N CYS A 104 -9.84 6.31 -6.11
CA CYS A 104 -9.94 6.14 -4.66
C CYS A 104 -8.69 6.59 -3.91
N ILE A 105 -7.56 6.70 -4.58
CA ILE A 105 -6.34 7.18 -3.95
C ILE A 105 -6.48 8.69 -3.78
N PRO A 106 -6.35 9.19 -2.54
CA PRO A 106 -6.67 10.59 -2.24
C PRO A 106 -5.91 11.61 -3.05
N ASP A 107 -4.72 11.30 -3.51
CA ASP A 107 -3.93 12.29 -4.20
C ASP A 107 -3.01 11.67 -5.24
N HIS A 108 -3.45 11.73 -6.48
CA HIS A 108 -2.66 11.28 -7.63
C HIS A 108 -1.32 11.99 -7.71
N SER A 109 -1.33 13.27 -7.36
CA SER A 109 -0.12 14.08 -7.38
C SER A 109 0.90 13.56 -6.39
N LEU A 110 0.45 13.14 -5.21
CA LEU A 110 1.34 12.59 -4.21
C LEU A 110 1.97 11.28 -4.67
N GLU A 111 1.18 10.44 -5.30
CA GLU A 111 1.69 9.17 -5.81
C GLU A 111 2.74 9.39 -6.88
N ARG A 112 2.47 10.29 -7.83
CA ARG A 112 3.43 10.62 -8.87
C ARG A 112 4.69 11.24 -8.30
N LYS A 113 4.52 12.11 -7.31
CA LYS A 113 5.64 12.77 -6.67
C LYS A 113 6.52 11.76 -5.95
N LEU A 114 5.91 10.79 -5.29
CA LEU A 114 6.63 9.73 -4.62
C LEU A 114 7.45 8.90 -5.62
N GLU A 115 6.83 8.55 -6.75
CA GLU A 115 7.52 7.81 -7.79
C GLU A 115 8.69 8.61 -8.35
N GLY A 116 8.50 9.91 -8.55
CA GLY A 116 9.56 10.78 -9.02
C GLY A 116 10.72 10.84 -8.05
N GLU A 117 10.43 10.89 -6.77
CA GLU A 117 11.46 10.91 -5.74
C GLU A 117 12.23 9.60 -5.70
N GLU A 118 11.52 8.48 -5.83
CA GLU A 118 12.17 7.17 -5.86
C GLU A 118 13.10 7.05 -7.07
N LEU A 119 12.66 7.54 -8.22
CA LEU A 119 13.47 7.48 -9.43
C LEU A 119 14.64 8.45 -9.38
N GLY A 120 14.51 9.52 -8.62
CA GLY A 120 15.56 10.53 -8.47
C GLY A 120 16.68 10.10 -7.56
N GLN A 121 16.52 9.01 -6.90
CA GLN A 121 17.55 8.44 -6.06
C GLN A 121 18.45 7.52 -6.85
#